data_6f493601a8387bfb0b4c5bd7af11ab87
#
_entry.id   6f493601a8387bfb0b4c5bd7af11ab87
#
_cell.length_a   1.000
_cell.length_b   1.000
_cell.length_c   1.000
_cell.angle_alpha   90.00
_cell.angle_beta   90.00
_cell.angle_gamma   90.00
#
_symmetry.space_group_name_H-M   'P 1'
#
loop_
_entity.id
_entity.type
_entity.pdbx_description
1 polymer ?
#
loop_
_entity_poly.entity_id
_entity_poly.type
_entity_poly.pdbx_seq_one_letter_code
_entity_poly.pdbx_strand_id
1 'polypeptide(L)'
;MSHEEQTDLRIRRTHKFLQEAMVELITEKGFDAITVGDIAERAMINRATFYRHYQDKYDLVAKIFEETANQLVENMKPFHKDTSQSDKQNPPEVWVQLFEHVAEHARLYRAMLGKNGSSWFAARMREHTIKLMLEKEIQQEQHMGPRHQIEPAMPQELPGMQLSHVLIGTITWWLESEKSYTPRQIATWFYRFAFYGYLSARGYRAPTPGRQ
;
A
#
# COMPACT_ATOMS: atom_id res chain seq x y z
N MET A 1 6.37 -3.86 -36.01
CA MET A 1 6.35 -3.00 -34.79
C MET A 1 6.13 -1.57 -35.26
N SER A 2 5.04 -0.97 -34.85
CA SER A 2 4.74 0.42 -35.18
C SER A 2 5.68 1.37 -34.41
N HIS A 3 5.81 2.61 -34.90
CA HIS A 3 6.63 3.64 -34.25
C HIS A 3 6.10 3.94 -32.83
N GLU A 4 4.80 3.80 -32.59
CA GLU A 4 4.15 3.94 -31.29
C GLU A 4 4.55 2.82 -30.31
N GLU A 5 4.55 1.56 -30.75
CA GLU A 5 5.00 0.43 -29.91
C GLU A 5 6.47 0.55 -29.48
N GLN A 6 7.35 1.05 -30.36
CA GLN A 6 8.75 1.30 -30.00
C GLN A 6 8.91 2.44 -29.01
N THR A 7 8.10 3.49 -29.09
CA THR A 7 8.09 4.63 -28.17
C THR A 7 7.62 4.19 -26.79
N ASP A 8 6.53 3.40 -26.73
CA ASP A 8 5.99 2.87 -25.47
C ASP A 8 7.01 1.94 -24.77
N LEU A 9 7.67 1.05 -25.50
CA LEU A 9 8.73 0.19 -24.95
C LEU A 9 9.93 0.96 -24.40
N ARG A 10 10.31 2.07 -25.04
CA ARG A 10 11.39 2.95 -24.55
C ARG A 10 10.98 3.64 -23.25
N ILE A 11 9.76 4.15 -23.17
CA ILE A 11 9.23 4.78 -21.97
C ILE A 11 9.21 3.78 -20.81
N ARG A 12 8.64 2.60 -21.01
CA ARG A 12 8.60 1.53 -19.97
C ARG A 12 9.99 1.12 -19.48
N ARG A 13 10.97 1.01 -20.39
CA ARG A 13 12.35 0.72 -20.01
C ARG A 13 12.96 1.85 -19.17
N THR A 14 12.72 3.10 -19.56
CA THR A 14 13.20 4.26 -18.81
C THR A 14 12.61 4.29 -17.41
N HIS A 15 11.29 4.05 -17.27
CA HIS A 15 10.61 3.94 -15.98
C HIS A 15 11.25 2.86 -15.09
N LYS A 16 11.47 1.66 -15.65
CA LYS A 16 12.08 0.55 -14.91
C LYS A 16 13.48 0.90 -14.41
N PHE A 17 14.33 1.47 -15.25
CA PHE A 17 15.69 1.87 -14.85
C PHE A 17 15.68 2.96 -13.78
N LEU A 18 14.77 3.92 -13.87
CA LEU A 18 14.60 4.96 -12.84
C LEU A 18 14.11 4.39 -11.51
N GLN A 19 13.18 3.43 -11.54
CA GLN A 19 12.70 2.73 -10.35
C GLN A 19 13.83 1.93 -9.69
N GLU A 20 14.58 1.15 -10.44
CA GLU A 20 15.72 0.37 -9.95
C GLU A 20 16.79 1.28 -9.34
N ALA A 21 17.16 2.35 -10.06
CA ALA A 21 18.12 3.34 -9.60
C ALA A 21 17.68 4.00 -8.29
N MET A 22 16.40 4.36 -8.15
CA MET A 22 15.86 4.96 -6.94
C MET A 22 15.96 4.00 -5.75
N VAL A 23 15.56 2.74 -5.90
CA VAL A 23 15.61 1.73 -4.84
C VAL A 23 17.04 1.47 -4.38
N GLU A 24 18.01 1.41 -5.31
CA GLU A 24 19.43 1.22 -5.00
C GLU A 24 19.98 2.42 -4.22
N LEU A 25 19.73 3.63 -4.70
CA LEU A 25 20.22 4.86 -4.08
C LEU A 25 19.63 5.07 -2.67
N ILE A 26 18.35 4.71 -2.44
CA ILE A 26 17.77 4.78 -1.10
C ILE A 26 18.50 3.84 -0.15
N THR A 27 18.80 2.63 -0.61
CA THR A 27 19.52 1.65 0.20
C THR A 27 20.94 2.11 0.55
N GLU A 28 21.62 2.78 -0.39
CA GLU A 28 23.00 3.24 -0.24
C GLU A 28 23.13 4.48 0.65
N LYS A 29 22.31 5.50 0.44
CA LYS A 29 22.50 6.81 1.09
C LYS A 29 21.23 7.44 1.67
N GLY A 30 20.11 6.74 1.63
CA GLY A 30 18.82 7.23 2.11
C GLY A 30 18.14 8.20 1.14
N PHE A 31 16.80 8.26 1.24
CA PHE A 31 15.97 9.03 0.30
C PHE A 31 16.30 10.53 0.27
N ASP A 32 16.52 11.14 1.43
CA ASP A 32 16.68 12.59 1.53
C ASP A 32 17.97 13.10 0.85
N ALA A 33 19.04 12.30 0.89
CA ALA A 33 20.33 12.65 0.28
C ALA A 33 20.38 12.47 -1.25
N ILE A 34 19.33 11.88 -1.86
CA ILE A 34 19.29 11.60 -3.30
C ILE A 34 18.93 12.86 -4.08
N THR A 35 19.67 13.11 -5.16
CA THR A 35 19.37 14.16 -6.15
C THR A 35 18.90 13.56 -7.47
N VAL A 36 18.22 14.36 -8.31
CA VAL A 36 17.88 13.95 -9.69
C VAL A 36 19.12 13.60 -10.50
N GLY A 37 20.26 14.26 -10.20
CA GLY A 37 21.55 13.95 -10.82
C GLY A 37 21.98 12.52 -10.56
N ASP A 38 21.93 12.09 -9.29
CA ASP A 38 22.27 10.73 -8.89
C ASP A 38 21.38 9.68 -9.55
N ILE A 39 20.07 9.97 -9.62
CA ILE A 39 19.09 9.07 -10.25
C ILE A 39 19.37 8.92 -11.73
N ALA A 40 19.57 10.04 -12.44
CA ALA A 40 19.82 10.04 -13.88
C ALA A 40 21.13 9.31 -14.22
N GLU A 41 22.20 9.56 -13.44
CA GLU A 41 23.49 8.89 -13.58
C GLU A 41 23.37 7.38 -13.34
N ARG A 42 22.74 6.97 -12.25
CA ARG A 42 22.54 5.54 -11.90
C ARG A 42 21.67 4.81 -12.93
N ALA A 43 20.64 5.47 -13.44
CA ALA A 43 19.76 4.94 -14.49
C ALA A 43 20.38 5.02 -15.90
N MET A 44 21.59 5.59 -16.03
CA MET A 44 22.29 5.81 -17.31
C MET A 44 21.45 6.60 -18.33
N ILE A 45 20.74 7.61 -17.87
CA ILE A 45 19.96 8.52 -18.72
C ILE A 45 20.42 9.98 -18.55
N ASN A 46 20.07 10.82 -19.52
CA ASN A 46 20.29 12.26 -19.39
C ASN A 46 19.27 12.87 -18.44
N ARG A 47 19.67 13.90 -17.63
CA ARG A 47 18.77 14.68 -16.78
C ARG A 47 17.59 15.26 -17.55
N ALA A 48 17.79 15.71 -18.81
CA ALA A 48 16.70 16.19 -19.65
C ALA A 48 15.66 15.09 -19.93
N THR A 49 16.10 13.82 -20.02
CA THR A 49 15.18 12.67 -20.15
C THR A 49 14.38 12.45 -18.87
N PHE A 50 15.02 12.61 -17.70
CA PHE A 50 14.31 12.56 -16.41
C PHE A 50 13.21 13.62 -16.35
N TYR A 51 13.55 14.89 -16.58
CA TYR A 51 12.60 16.02 -16.51
C TYR A 51 11.50 16.00 -17.58
N ARG A 52 11.64 15.19 -18.62
CA ARG A 52 10.56 14.94 -19.58
C ARG A 52 9.43 14.10 -19.00
N HIS A 53 9.72 13.25 -18.00
CA HIS A 53 8.79 12.31 -17.42
C HIS A 53 8.38 12.65 -16.00
N TYR A 54 9.27 13.30 -15.23
CA TYR A 54 9.11 13.60 -13.80
C TYR A 54 9.57 15.00 -13.46
N GLN A 55 8.84 15.66 -12.55
CA GLN A 55 9.19 17.00 -12.08
C GLN A 55 10.40 16.95 -11.12
N ASP A 56 10.40 15.97 -10.22
CA ASP A 56 11.43 15.76 -9.22
C ASP A 56 11.45 14.30 -8.73
N LYS A 57 12.27 14.01 -7.71
CA LYS A 57 12.36 12.67 -7.11
C LYS A 57 11.07 12.22 -6.41
N TYR A 58 10.28 13.16 -5.89
CA TYR A 58 9.00 12.88 -5.23
C TYR A 58 7.94 12.48 -6.25
N ASP A 59 7.88 13.18 -7.38
CA ASP A 59 6.99 12.83 -8.49
C ASP A 59 7.31 11.44 -9.07
N LEU A 60 8.61 11.10 -9.21
CA LEU A 60 9.02 9.76 -9.60
C LEU A 60 8.48 8.70 -8.63
N VAL A 61 8.71 8.88 -7.34
CA VAL A 61 8.27 7.92 -6.31
C VAL A 61 6.75 7.85 -6.23
N ALA A 62 6.04 8.98 -6.34
CA ALA A 62 4.58 9.02 -6.35
C ALA A 62 4.01 8.17 -7.49
N LYS A 63 4.55 8.33 -8.72
CA LYS A 63 4.11 7.57 -9.88
C LYS A 63 4.42 6.08 -9.77
N ILE A 64 5.61 5.71 -9.30
CA ILE A 64 5.94 4.31 -9.02
C ILE A 64 4.93 3.69 -8.05
N PHE A 65 4.60 4.41 -6.97
CA PHE A 65 3.65 3.94 -5.99
C PHE A 65 2.22 3.84 -6.56
N GLU A 66 1.77 4.86 -7.29
CA GLU A 66 0.44 4.89 -7.92
C GLU A 66 0.26 3.75 -8.93
N GLU A 67 1.26 3.50 -9.78
CA GLU A 67 1.25 2.37 -10.72
C GLU A 67 1.16 1.03 -9.99
N THR A 68 1.96 0.86 -8.93
CA THR A 68 1.99 -0.35 -8.12
C THR A 68 0.67 -0.54 -7.36
N ALA A 69 0.10 0.53 -6.80
CA ALA A 69 -1.19 0.48 -6.10
C ALA A 69 -2.37 0.25 -7.05
N ASN A 70 -2.34 0.83 -8.25
CA ASN A 70 -3.39 0.61 -9.26
C ASN A 70 -3.41 -0.84 -9.74
N GLN A 71 -2.24 -1.45 -9.96
CA GLN A 71 -2.14 -2.88 -10.28
C GLN A 71 -2.78 -3.75 -9.20
N LEU A 72 -2.56 -3.42 -7.92
CA LEU A 72 -3.22 -4.10 -6.82
C LEU A 72 -4.74 -3.97 -6.91
N VAL A 73 -5.26 -2.74 -7.11
CA VAL A 73 -6.71 -2.48 -7.18
C VAL A 73 -7.36 -3.20 -8.36
N GLU A 74 -6.72 -3.21 -9.54
CA GLU A 74 -7.19 -3.91 -10.74
C GLU A 74 -7.22 -5.43 -10.55
N ASN A 75 -6.24 -5.99 -9.85
CA ASN A 75 -6.15 -7.42 -9.56
C ASN A 75 -7.04 -7.83 -8.38
N MET A 76 -7.51 -6.89 -7.56
CA MET A 76 -8.42 -7.18 -6.45
C MET A 76 -9.76 -7.66 -6.98
N LYS A 77 -10.08 -8.92 -6.72
CA LYS A 77 -11.42 -9.46 -6.99
C LYS A 77 -12.46 -8.65 -6.22
N PRO A 78 -13.62 -8.34 -6.83
CA PRO A 78 -14.71 -7.68 -6.13
C PRO A 78 -15.02 -8.44 -4.85
N PHE A 79 -15.28 -7.69 -3.78
CA PHE A 79 -15.69 -8.26 -2.49
C PHE A 79 -17.01 -9.02 -2.67
N HIS A 80 -16.93 -10.29 -3.02
CA HIS A 80 -18.12 -11.12 -3.15
C HIS A 80 -18.68 -11.40 -1.75
N LYS A 81 -19.96 -11.10 -1.62
CA LYS A 81 -20.79 -11.08 -0.43
C LYS A 81 -21.13 -12.48 0.12
N ASP A 82 -20.31 -13.50 -0.10
CA ASP A 82 -20.51 -14.78 0.55
C ASP A 82 -20.03 -14.75 2.01
N THR A 83 -20.60 -13.77 2.77
CA THR A 83 -20.44 -13.65 4.20
C THR A 83 -21.15 -14.78 4.99
N SER A 84 -21.88 -15.67 4.31
CA SER A 84 -22.56 -16.80 4.96
C SER A 84 -21.60 -17.91 5.40
N GLN A 85 -20.35 -17.92 4.89
CA GLN A 85 -19.31 -18.88 5.26
C GLN A 85 -17.92 -18.21 5.40
N SER A 86 -17.81 -16.95 5.79
CA SER A 86 -16.49 -16.42 6.17
C SER A 86 -16.06 -17.20 7.43
N ASP A 87 -15.22 -18.18 7.18
CA ASP A 87 -14.49 -18.88 8.22
C ASP A 87 -13.82 -17.80 9.08
N LYS A 88 -14.32 -17.60 10.30
CA LYS A 88 -13.94 -16.50 11.21
C LYS A 88 -12.44 -16.50 11.53
N GLN A 89 -11.72 -17.49 11.02
CA GLN A 89 -10.29 -17.67 11.21
C GLN A 89 -9.45 -17.17 10.03
N ASN A 90 -10.03 -17.06 8.82
CA ASN A 90 -9.31 -16.62 7.63
C ASN A 90 -9.59 -15.15 7.30
N PRO A 91 -8.57 -14.37 6.94
CA PRO A 91 -8.77 -12.99 6.48
C PRO A 91 -9.49 -13.00 5.12
N PRO A 92 -10.32 -11.99 4.81
CA PRO A 92 -10.81 -11.80 3.45
C PRO A 92 -9.65 -11.77 2.46
N GLU A 93 -9.87 -12.35 1.27
CA GLU A 93 -8.84 -12.52 0.25
C GLU A 93 -8.17 -11.19 -0.16
N VAL A 94 -8.89 -10.08 -0.08
CA VAL A 94 -8.36 -8.73 -0.35
C VAL A 94 -7.15 -8.38 0.53
N TRP A 95 -7.14 -8.81 1.79
CA TRP A 95 -5.99 -8.59 2.67
C TRP A 95 -4.82 -9.50 2.33
N VAL A 96 -5.10 -10.73 1.89
CA VAL A 96 -4.07 -11.65 1.41
C VAL A 96 -3.41 -11.08 0.17
N GLN A 97 -4.20 -10.65 -0.81
CA GLN A 97 -3.71 -10.02 -2.05
C GLN A 97 -2.88 -8.76 -1.78
N LEU A 98 -3.29 -7.93 -0.81
CA LEU A 98 -2.50 -6.76 -0.40
C LEU A 98 -1.10 -7.17 0.11
N PHE A 99 -1.02 -8.16 0.99
CA PHE A 99 0.29 -8.60 1.51
C PHE A 99 1.09 -9.42 0.50
N GLU A 100 0.45 -10.15 -0.42
CA GLU A 100 1.12 -10.77 -1.58
C GLU A 100 1.75 -9.71 -2.48
N HIS A 101 1.01 -8.67 -2.81
CA HIS A 101 1.51 -7.54 -3.57
C HIS A 101 2.71 -6.85 -2.87
N VAL A 102 2.64 -6.66 -1.56
CA VAL A 102 3.79 -6.11 -0.80
C VAL A 102 4.99 -7.06 -0.87
N ALA A 103 4.77 -8.38 -0.84
CA ALA A 103 5.84 -9.37 -0.97
C ALA A 103 6.49 -9.33 -2.36
N GLU A 104 5.69 -9.25 -3.42
CA GLU A 104 6.17 -9.14 -4.79
C GLU A 104 7.02 -7.89 -5.02
N HIS A 105 6.67 -6.78 -4.34
CA HIS A 105 7.38 -5.51 -4.41
C HIS A 105 8.23 -5.21 -3.17
N ALA A 106 8.65 -6.26 -2.43
CA ALA A 106 9.31 -6.13 -1.13
C ALA A 106 10.55 -5.23 -1.15
N ARG A 107 11.32 -5.26 -2.24
CA ARG A 107 12.52 -4.43 -2.39
C ARG A 107 12.17 -2.94 -2.38
N LEU A 108 11.11 -2.54 -3.11
CA LEU A 108 10.63 -1.17 -3.15
C LEU A 108 10.09 -0.73 -1.78
N TYR A 109 9.16 -1.49 -1.21
CA TYR A 109 8.55 -1.14 0.08
C TYR A 109 9.58 -1.10 1.21
N ARG A 110 10.54 -2.02 1.24
CA ARG A 110 11.63 -2.01 2.23
C ARG A 110 12.52 -0.77 2.09
N ALA A 111 12.87 -0.38 0.86
CA ALA A 111 13.65 0.82 0.61
C ALA A 111 12.89 2.08 1.06
N MET A 112 11.60 2.17 0.72
CA MET A 112 10.79 3.37 0.96
C MET A 112 10.28 3.53 2.39
N LEU A 113 9.97 2.43 3.09
CA LEU A 113 9.41 2.43 4.45
C LEU A 113 10.43 2.07 5.54
N GLY A 114 11.55 1.46 5.16
CA GLY A 114 12.59 1.06 6.10
C GLY A 114 13.36 2.22 6.70
N LYS A 115 14.38 1.94 7.50
CA LYS A 115 15.16 2.90 8.29
C LYS A 115 15.72 4.08 7.50
N ASN A 116 16.12 3.87 6.24
CA ASN A 116 16.66 4.89 5.34
C ASN A 116 15.61 5.43 4.36
N GLY A 117 14.34 5.08 4.57
CA GLY A 117 13.24 5.43 3.70
C GLY A 117 12.80 6.88 3.83
N SER A 118 11.64 7.18 3.27
CA SER A 118 11.09 8.53 3.18
C SER A 118 9.89 8.69 4.11
N SER A 119 9.97 9.63 5.06
CA SER A 119 8.82 10.01 5.89
C SER A 119 7.68 10.59 5.03
N TRP A 120 8.02 11.29 3.95
CA TRP A 120 7.07 11.79 2.95
C TRP A 120 6.33 10.63 2.27
N PHE A 121 7.05 9.58 1.86
CA PHE A 121 6.42 8.41 1.25
C PHE A 121 5.46 7.70 2.22
N ALA A 122 5.89 7.49 3.46
CA ALA A 122 5.03 6.90 4.48
C ALA A 122 3.75 7.73 4.71
N ALA A 123 3.84 9.07 4.69
CA ALA A 123 2.68 9.96 4.76
C ALA A 123 1.77 9.81 3.54
N ARG A 124 2.34 9.80 2.33
CA ARG A 124 1.60 9.62 1.08
C ARG A 124 0.87 8.28 1.01
N MET A 125 1.53 7.21 1.46
CA MET A 125 0.93 5.89 1.54
C MET A 125 -0.25 5.85 2.53
N ARG A 126 -0.14 6.54 3.68
CA ARG A 126 -1.26 6.68 4.64
C ARG A 126 -2.45 7.39 4.02
N GLU A 127 -2.24 8.54 3.39
CA GLU A 127 -3.29 9.29 2.71
C GLU A 127 -4.02 8.43 1.65
N HIS A 128 -3.25 7.73 0.82
CA HIS A 128 -3.82 6.85 -0.20
C HIS A 128 -4.64 5.71 0.42
N THR A 129 -4.14 5.09 1.48
CA THR A 129 -4.85 4.02 2.21
C THR A 129 -6.16 4.53 2.81
N ILE A 130 -6.15 5.70 3.46
CA ILE A 130 -7.35 6.33 4.04
C ILE A 130 -8.38 6.62 2.93
N LYS A 131 -7.93 7.20 1.82
CA LYS A 131 -8.80 7.51 0.68
C LYS A 131 -9.49 6.25 0.13
N LEU A 132 -8.73 5.19 -0.12
CA LEU A 132 -9.28 3.92 -0.60
C LEU A 132 -10.28 3.30 0.39
N MET A 133 -10.01 3.40 1.68
CA MET A 133 -10.93 2.91 2.71
C MET A 133 -12.23 3.68 2.74
N LEU A 134 -12.18 5.01 2.68
CA LEU A 134 -13.35 5.87 2.65
C LEU A 134 -14.20 5.64 1.40
N GLU A 135 -13.58 5.53 0.22
CA GLU A 135 -14.28 5.23 -1.03
C GLU A 135 -15.01 3.88 -0.98
N LYS A 136 -14.35 2.86 -0.44
CA LYS A 136 -14.98 1.54 -0.27
C LYS A 136 -16.05 1.53 0.83
N GLU A 137 -15.88 2.29 1.89
CA GLU A 137 -16.88 2.43 2.96
C GLU A 137 -18.17 3.07 2.42
N ILE A 138 -18.08 4.15 1.65
CA ILE A 138 -19.22 4.79 0.99
C ILE A 138 -19.97 3.80 0.09
N GLN A 139 -19.24 2.96 -0.65
CA GLN A 139 -19.84 1.93 -1.52
C GLN A 139 -20.51 0.80 -0.70
N GLN A 140 -20.02 0.52 0.50
CA GLN A 140 -20.50 -0.59 1.34
C GLN A 140 -21.58 -0.16 2.36
N GLU A 141 -21.74 1.13 2.66
CA GLU A 141 -22.75 1.63 3.62
C GLU A 141 -24.17 1.12 3.34
N GLN A 142 -24.49 0.92 2.05
CA GLN A 142 -25.78 0.34 1.62
C GLN A 142 -25.95 -1.14 2.01
N HIS A 143 -24.91 -1.79 2.49
CA HIS A 143 -24.85 -3.24 2.70
C HIS A 143 -24.44 -3.62 4.13
N MET A 144 -23.92 -2.69 4.90
CA MET A 144 -23.61 -2.89 6.32
C MET A 144 -24.84 -2.54 7.17
N GLY A 145 -25.13 -3.37 8.17
CA GLY A 145 -26.24 -3.16 9.08
C GLY A 145 -26.14 -1.82 9.84
N PRO A 146 -27.18 -1.47 10.63
CA PRO A 146 -27.21 -0.19 11.33
C PRO A 146 -26.00 -0.03 12.25
N ARG A 147 -25.41 1.17 12.24
CA ARG A 147 -24.32 1.54 13.15
C ARG A 147 -24.89 1.74 14.55
N HIS A 148 -24.18 1.25 15.55
CA HIS A 148 -24.49 1.61 16.95
C HIS A 148 -23.83 2.95 17.29
N GLN A 149 -24.53 3.77 18.06
CA GLN A 149 -23.92 4.95 18.64
C GLN A 149 -22.82 4.53 19.59
N ILE A 150 -21.64 5.11 19.41
CA ILE A 150 -20.49 4.90 20.30
C ILE A 150 -20.33 6.18 21.11
N GLU A 151 -20.25 6.03 22.42
CA GLU A 151 -19.97 7.15 23.31
C GLU A 151 -18.66 6.95 24.06
N PRO A 152 -17.78 7.97 24.12
CA PRO A 152 -17.90 9.27 23.46
C PRO A 152 -17.84 9.17 21.93
N ALA A 153 -18.48 10.10 21.22
CA ALA A 153 -18.47 10.13 19.75
C ALA A 153 -17.04 10.26 19.22
N MET A 154 -16.63 9.32 18.38
CA MET A 154 -15.29 9.31 17.79
C MET A 154 -15.26 10.15 16.51
N PRO A 155 -14.22 11.00 16.29
CA PRO A 155 -14.05 11.69 15.01
C PRO A 155 -14.07 10.72 13.84
N GLN A 156 -14.73 11.09 12.75
CA GLN A 156 -15.02 10.20 11.64
C GLN A 156 -13.75 9.71 10.93
N GLU A 157 -12.72 10.54 10.88
CA GLU A 157 -11.43 10.26 10.26
C GLU A 157 -10.49 9.41 11.11
N LEU A 158 -10.66 9.39 12.44
CA LEU A 158 -9.72 8.77 13.37
C LEU A 158 -9.54 7.26 13.17
N PRO A 159 -10.59 6.44 12.99
CA PRO A 159 -10.44 5.00 12.78
C PRO A 159 -9.63 4.67 11.52
N GLY A 160 -9.89 5.37 10.42
CA GLY A 160 -9.13 5.19 9.17
C GLY A 160 -7.66 5.57 9.31
N MET A 161 -7.40 6.68 10.03
CA MET A 161 -6.03 7.10 10.34
C MET A 161 -5.29 6.06 11.19
N GLN A 162 -5.90 5.56 12.26
CA GLN A 162 -5.30 4.54 13.11
C GLN A 162 -5.02 3.26 12.32
N LEU A 163 -5.99 2.77 11.52
CA LEU A 163 -5.82 1.56 10.73
C LEU A 163 -4.68 1.69 9.70
N SER A 164 -4.55 2.85 9.04
CA SER A 164 -3.46 3.12 8.10
C SER A 164 -2.08 3.09 8.77
N HIS A 165 -1.95 3.62 9.99
CA HIS A 165 -0.71 3.55 10.76
C HIS A 165 -0.34 2.12 11.15
N VAL A 166 -1.33 1.34 11.61
CA VAL A 166 -1.12 -0.07 11.94
C VAL A 166 -0.72 -0.87 10.71
N LEU A 167 -1.35 -0.62 9.55
CA LEU A 167 -1.03 -1.30 8.29
C LEU A 167 0.43 -1.04 7.88
N ILE A 168 0.83 0.23 7.83
CA ILE A 168 2.18 0.61 7.42
C ILE A 168 3.21 0.09 8.42
N GLY A 169 2.94 0.21 9.72
CA GLY A 169 3.79 -0.36 10.76
C GLY A 169 3.95 -1.88 10.64
N THR A 170 2.86 -2.60 10.33
CA THR A 170 2.90 -4.05 10.10
C THR A 170 3.74 -4.40 8.87
N ILE A 171 3.57 -3.68 7.76
CA ILE A 171 4.36 -3.87 6.53
C ILE A 171 5.84 -3.64 6.81
N THR A 172 6.19 -2.52 7.45
CA THR A 172 7.57 -2.17 7.77
C THR A 172 8.22 -3.24 8.64
N TRP A 173 7.57 -3.60 9.76
CA TRP A 173 8.05 -4.64 10.66
C TRP A 173 8.23 -5.98 9.94
N TRP A 174 7.27 -6.38 9.12
CA TRP A 174 7.35 -7.65 8.39
C TRP A 174 8.53 -7.69 7.43
N LEU A 175 8.73 -6.61 6.66
CA LEU A 175 9.80 -6.53 5.67
C LEU A 175 11.20 -6.44 6.32
N GLU A 176 11.29 -5.94 7.54
CA GLU A 176 12.54 -5.87 8.33
C GLU A 176 12.76 -7.11 9.21
N SER A 177 11.76 -7.98 9.33
CA SER A 177 11.86 -9.18 10.16
C SER A 177 12.85 -10.19 9.56
N GLU A 178 13.69 -10.78 10.41
CA GLU A 178 14.56 -11.89 10.05
C GLU A 178 13.78 -13.20 9.81
N LYS A 179 12.54 -13.28 10.31
CA LYS A 179 11.68 -14.46 10.20
C LYS A 179 10.87 -14.42 8.91
N SER A 180 10.82 -15.55 8.21
CA SER A 180 10.01 -15.71 7.00
C SER A 180 8.55 -16.00 7.37
N TYR A 181 7.73 -14.95 7.37
CA TYR A 181 6.27 -15.08 7.48
C TYR A 181 5.63 -14.97 6.11
N THR A 182 4.64 -15.83 5.85
CA THR A 182 3.90 -15.78 4.57
C THR A 182 2.95 -14.58 4.53
N PRO A 183 2.63 -14.04 3.34
CA PRO A 183 1.62 -12.99 3.18
C PRO A 183 0.30 -13.31 3.87
N ARG A 184 -0.18 -14.56 3.77
CA ARG A 184 -1.42 -15.02 4.40
C ARG A 184 -1.36 -14.99 5.93
N GLN A 185 -0.22 -15.34 6.53
CA GLN A 185 -0.03 -15.23 7.99
C GLN A 185 -0.13 -13.78 8.45
N ILE A 186 0.58 -12.86 7.75
CA ILE A 186 0.55 -11.44 8.08
C ILE A 186 -0.86 -10.88 7.89
N ALA A 187 -1.52 -11.20 6.78
CA ALA A 187 -2.92 -10.81 6.53
C ALA A 187 -3.86 -11.26 7.66
N THR A 188 -3.68 -12.49 8.12
CA THR A 188 -4.49 -13.06 9.21
C THR A 188 -4.30 -12.29 10.52
N TRP A 189 -3.06 -12.02 10.91
CA TRP A 189 -2.76 -11.29 12.15
C TRP A 189 -3.20 -9.85 12.08
N PHE A 190 -2.91 -9.16 10.96
CA PHE A 190 -3.37 -7.80 10.72
C PHE A 190 -4.91 -7.71 10.79
N TYR A 191 -5.62 -8.59 10.08
CA TYR A 191 -7.07 -8.61 10.07
C TYR A 191 -7.66 -8.84 11.46
N ARG A 192 -7.15 -9.80 12.20
CA ARG A 192 -7.62 -10.10 13.56
C ARG A 192 -7.37 -8.97 14.55
N PHE A 193 -6.24 -8.30 14.44
CA PHE A 193 -5.87 -7.25 15.40
C PHE A 193 -6.46 -5.88 15.02
N ALA A 194 -6.24 -5.44 13.80
CA ALA A 194 -6.50 -4.07 13.40
C ALA A 194 -7.89 -3.87 12.80
N PHE A 195 -8.33 -4.77 11.92
CA PHE A 195 -9.59 -4.57 11.20
C PHE A 195 -10.82 -4.77 12.08
N TYR A 196 -10.80 -5.72 13.00
CA TYR A 196 -11.89 -5.85 13.99
C TYR A 196 -11.97 -4.62 14.91
N GLY A 197 -10.84 -4.08 15.32
CA GLY A 197 -10.80 -2.82 16.08
C GLY A 197 -11.39 -1.65 15.29
N TYR A 198 -11.03 -1.54 14.01
CA TYR A 198 -11.58 -0.54 13.10
C TYR A 198 -13.10 -0.65 12.97
N LEU A 199 -13.63 -1.82 12.69
CA LEU A 199 -15.09 -2.03 12.58
C LEU A 199 -15.82 -1.65 13.88
N SER A 200 -15.29 -2.10 15.03
CA SER A 200 -15.86 -1.75 16.34
C SER A 200 -15.84 -0.24 16.58
N ALA A 201 -14.74 0.44 16.26
CA ALA A 201 -14.59 1.89 16.40
C ALA A 201 -15.55 2.69 15.49
N ARG A 202 -16.01 2.09 14.38
CA ARG A 202 -17.02 2.66 13.47
C ARG A 202 -18.45 2.29 13.85
N GLY A 203 -18.68 1.62 14.97
CA GLY A 203 -20.00 1.22 15.45
C GLY A 203 -20.61 0.00 14.75
N TYR A 204 -19.81 -0.74 13.98
CA TYR A 204 -20.25 -2.02 13.44
C TYR A 204 -20.05 -3.14 14.45
N ARG A 205 -21.01 -4.05 14.54
CA ARG A 205 -20.82 -5.26 15.37
C ARG A 205 -19.72 -6.13 14.77
N ALA A 206 -18.63 -6.32 15.49
CA ALA A 206 -17.68 -7.35 15.16
C ALA A 206 -18.41 -8.72 15.16
N PRO A 207 -18.16 -9.60 14.18
CA PRO A 207 -18.71 -10.96 14.21
C PRO A 207 -18.25 -11.62 15.50
N THR A 208 -19.20 -11.97 16.36
CA THR A 208 -18.93 -12.60 17.67
C THR A 208 -18.21 -13.92 17.46
N PRO A 209 -17.06 -14.20 18.12
CA PRO A 209 -16.45 -15.51 18.08
C PRO A 209 -17.49 -16.52 18.62
N GLY A 210 -17.84 -17.52 17.79
CA GLY A 210 -18.75 -18.57 18.22
C GLY A 210 -18.23 -19.20 19.51
N ARG A 211 -19.05 -19.26 20.56
CA ARG A 211 -18.81 -20.14 21.68
C ARG A 211 -18.80 -21.57 21.13
N GLN A 212 -17.66 -22.26 21.25
CA GLN A 212 -17.59 -23.73 21.20
C GLN A 212 -18.13 -24.27 22.48
#